data_7f00327df18c89a5d22ecddd9bbeab94
#
_entry.id   7f00327df18c89a5d22ecddd9bbeab94
#
_cell.length_a   1.000
_cell.length_b   1.000
_cell.length_c   1.000
_cell.angle_alpha   90.00
_cell.angle_beta   90.00
_cell.angle_gamma   90.00
#
_symmetry.space_group_name_H-M   'P 1'
#
loop_
_entity.id
_entity.type
_entity.pdbx_description
1 polymer ?
#
loop_
_entity_poly.entity_id
_entity_poly.type
_entity_poly.pdbx_seq_one_letter_code
_entity_poly.pdbx_strand_id
1 'polypeptide(L)'
;MIFMDFSARNFTDKEKIQLLQRSILVQSYAYYELNANILPDYKYDANTRQLIELKNSAPEAYQKSRYRKYFEDFESGTGFDLTGKLRSNRKLFENVARDAHLALKFKREHE
;
A
#
# COMPACT_ATOMS: atom_id res chain seq x y z
N MET A 1 6.06 -10.66 -0.46
CA MET A 1 4.74 -10.03 -0.55
C MET A 1 4.73 -8.52 -0.38
N ILE A 2 5.49 -7.97 0.53
CA ILE A 2 5.51 -6.52 0.75
C ILE A 2 6.35 -5.80 -0.29
N PHE A 3 7.40 -6.44 -0.78
CA PHE A 3 8.29 -5.84 -1.76
C PHE A 3 7.65 -5.83 -3.13
N MET A 4 7.60 -4.65 -3.76
CA MET A 4 7.01 -4.47 -5.08
C MET A 4 8.09 -4.47 -6.14
N ASP A 5 8.19 -5.56 -6.89
CA ASP A 5 9.11 -5.68 -8.01
C ASP A 5 8.32 -6.14 -9.24
N PHE A 6 8.17 -5.24 -10.20
CA PHE A 6 7.38 -5.50 -11.40
C PHE A 6 8.20 -5.99 -12.58
N SER A 7 9.51 -6.22 -12.38
CA SER A 7 10.39 -6.61 -13.48
C SER A 7 10.21 -8.08 -13.91
N ALA A 8 9.68 -8.94 -13.04
CA ALA A 8 9.59 -10.37 -13.27
C ALA A 8 8.50 -10.78 -14.25
N ARG A 9 7.51 -9.91 -14.52
CA ARG A 9 6.44 -10.18 -15.48
C ARG A 9 5.80 -8.87 -15.90
N ASN A 10 5.00 -8.94 -16.98
CA ASN A 10 4.30 -7.78 -17.48
C ASN A 10 3.03 -7.54 -16.68
N PHE A 11 3.02 -6.48 -15.90
CA PHE A 11 1.84 -6.02 -15.20
C PHE A 11 1.17 -4.90 -15.98
N THR A 12 -0.17 -4.89 -16.02
CA THR A 12 -0.89 -3.73 -16.51
C THR A 12 -0.76 -2.59 -15.52
N ASP A 13 -1.04 -1.37 -15.97
CA ASP A 13 -1.00 -0.21 -15.07
C ASP A 13 -1.97 -0.38 -13.91
N LYS A 14 -3.17 -0.91 -14.18
CA LYS A 14 -4.15 -1.15 -13.13
C LYS A 14 -3.64 -2.15 -12.10
N GLU A 15 -2.98 -3.22 -12.56
CA GLU A 15 -2.40 -4.21 -11.64
C GLU A 15 -1.31 -3.60 -10.77
N LYS A 16 -0.42 -2.82 -11.38
CA LYS A 16 0.64 -2.14 -10.62
C LYS A 16 0.06 -1.20 -9.57
N ILE A 17 -0.95 -0.43 -9.96
CA ILE A 17 -1.62 0.50 -9.06
C ILE A 17 -2.23 -0.25 -7.88
N GLN A 18 -2.95 -1.33 -8.14
CA GLN A 18 -3.62 -2.08 -7.07
C GLN A 18 -2.63 -2.74 -6.11
N LEU A 19 -1.52 -3.26 -6.63
CA LEU A 19 -0.49 -3.86 -5.79
C LEU A 19 0.19 -2.81 -4.92
N LEU A 20 0.48 -1.63 -5.49
CA LEU A 20 1.07 -0.54 -4.72
C LEU A 20 0.10 -0.02 -3.65
N GLN A 21 -1.17 0.15 -4.02
CA GLN A 21 -2.19 0.58 -3.06
C GLN A 21 -2.28 -0.38 -1.88
N ARG A 22 -2.35 -1.68 -2.17
CA ARG A 22 -2.43 -2.69 -1.12
C ARG A 22 -1.21 -2.68 -0.22
N SER A 23 -0.02 -2.60 -0.82
CA SER A 23 1.22 -2.55 -0.05
C SER A 23 1.26 -1.34 0.86
N ILE A 24 0.86 -0.18 0.35
CA ILE A 24 0.84 1.06 1.12
C ILE A 24 -0.15 0.96 2.27
N LEU A 25 -1.33 0.37 2.04
CA LEU A 25 -2.32 0.17 3.12
C LEU A 25 -1.74 -0.70 4.24
N VAL A 26 -1.09 -1.79 3.89
CA VAL A 26 -0.51 -2.71 4.86
C VAL A 26 0.61 -2.04 5.65
N GLN A 27 1.50 -1.32 4.95
CA GLN A 27 2.60 -0.62 5.60
C GLN A 27 2.10 0.51 6.51
N SER A 28 1.08 1.24 6.05
CA SER A 28 0.49 2.32 6.86
C SER A 28 -0.16 1.77 8.12
N TYR A 29 -0.86 0.65 8.01
CA TYR A 29 -1.43 0.00 9.18
C TYR A 29 -0.34 -0.35 10.20
N ALA A 30 0.73 -0.97 9.74
CA ALA A 30 1.83 -1.35 10.64
C ALA A 30 2.43 -0.13 11.31
N TYR A 31 2.65 0.94 10.57
CA TYR A 31 3.29 2.12 11.10
C TYR A 31 2.40 2.86 12.11
N TYR A 32 1.15 3.12 11.73
CA TYR A 32 0.27 3.96 12.55
C TYR A 32 -0.51 3.19 13.60
N GLU A 33 -0.82 1.92 13.38
CA GLU A 33 -1.59 1.13 14.34
C GLU A 33 -0.72 0.24 15.22
N LEU A 34 0.42 -0.23 14.71
CA LEU A 34 1.28 -1.17 15.43
C LEU A 34 2.63 -0.54 15.80
N ASN A 35 2.86 0.70 15.42
CA ASN A 35 4.13 1.39 15.67
C ASN A 35 5.33 0.57 15.21
N ALA A 36 5.24 0.00 14.01
CA ALA A 36 6.28 -0.89 13.47
C ALA A 36 6.47 -0.64 11.98
N ASN A 37 7.69 -0.86 11.50
CA ASN A 37 8.04 -0.72 10.09
C ASN A 37 8.23 -2.09 9.46
N ILE A 38 7.42 -2.40 8.44
CA ILE A 38 7.62 -3.62 7.64
C ILE A 38 8.80 -3.41 6.70
N LEU A 39 8.85 -2.26 6.04
CA LEU A 39 9.93 -1.86 5.15
C LEU A 39 10.58 -0.58 5.64
N PRO A 40 11.85 -0.33 5.30
CA PRO A 40 12.48 0.96 5.60
C PRO A 40 11.71 2.12 4.96
N ASP A 41 11.81 3.30 5.57
CA ASP A 41 11.09 4.48 5.13
C ASP A 41 11.35 4.82 3.65
N TYR A 42 12.59 4.66 3.18
CA TYR A 42 12.90 5.00 1.80
C TYR A 42 12.15 4.09 0.80
N LYS A 43 11.89 2.85 1.17
CA LYS A 43 11.11 1.94 0.31
C LYS A 43 9.63 2.30 0.32
N TYR A 44 9.12 2.67 1.48
CA TYR A 44 7.75 3.18 1.57
C TYR A 44 7.59 4.43 0.70
N ASP A 45 8.53 5.36 0.80
CA ASP A 45 8.50 6.58 0.01
C ASP A 45 8.59 6.28 -1.48
N ALA A 46 9.41 5.29 -1.88
CA ALA A 46 9.51 4.89 -3.28
C ALA A 46 8.19 4.32 -3.78
N ASN A 47 7.51 3.52 -2.98
CA ASN A 47 6.19 2.97 -3.34
C ASN A 47 5.16 4.08 -3.52
N THR A 48 5.13 5.06 -2.61
CA THR A 48 4.18 6.17 -2.71
C THR A 48 4.46 7.02 -3.93
N ARG A 49 5.73 7.29 -4.21
CA ARG A 49 6.15 8.06 -5.40
C ARG A 49 5.73 7.35 -6.67
N GLN A 50 5.95 6.05 -6.75
CA GLN A 50 5.57 5.26 -7.92
C GLN A 50 4.05 5.27 -8.13
N LEU A 51 3.28 5.19 -7.05
CA LEU A 51 1.83 5.25 -7.14
C LEU A 51 1.37 6.61 -7.66
N ILE A 52 1.97 7.69 -7.18
CA ILE A 52 1.64 9.03 -7.65
C ILE A 52 1.98 9.21 -9.13
N GLU A 53 3.13 8.68 -9.55
CA GLU A 53 3.51 8.73 -10.96
C GLU A 53 2.48 8.00 -11.83
N LEU A 54 2.01 6.84 -11.39
CA LEU A 54 0.99 6.09 -12.12
C LEU A 54 -0.36 6.80 -12.10
N LYS A 55 -0.69 7.48 -11.00
CA LYS A 55 -1.90 8.30 -10.93
C LYS A 55 -1.89 9.37 -12.04
N ASN A 56 -0.73 9.98 -12.26
CA ASN A 56 -0.60 11.04 -13.25
C ASN A 56 -0.48 10.52 -14.68
N SER A 57 0.18 9.37 -14.87
CA SER A 57 0.41 8.83 -16.22
C SER A 57 -0.71 7.91 -16.70
N ALA A 58 -1.47 7.31 -15.78
CA ALA A 58 -2.54 6.38 -16.11
C ALA A 58 -3.79 6.70 -15.28
N PRO A 59 -4.38 7.89 -15.43
CA PRO A 59 -5.49 8.31 -14.59
C PRO A 59 -6.73 7.43 -14.73
N GLU A 60 -6.99 6.88 -15.91
CA GLU A 60 -8.15 6.00 -16.10
C GLU A 60 -7.98 4.70 -15.31
N ALA A 61 -6.78 4.10 -15.36
CA ALA A 61 -6.49 2.88 -14.61
C ALA A 61 -6.60 3.15 -13.10
N TYR A 62 -6.15 4.32 -12.67
CA TYR A 62 -6.23 4.72 -11.27
C TYR A 62 -7.70 4.82 -10.82
N GLN A 63 -8.54 5.45 -11.63
CA GLN A 63 -9.97 5.60 -11.31
C GLN A 63 -10.72 4.27 -11.26
N LYS A 64 -10.21 3.26 -11.96
CA LYS A 64 -10.83 1.94 -11.99
C LYS A 64 -10.19 0.96 -11.00
N SER A 65 -9.23 1.41 -10.23
CA SER A 65 -8.51 0.52 -9.32
C SER A 65 -9.39 0.14 -8.11
N ARG A 66 -9.10 -1.03 -7.55
CA ARG A 66 -9.91 -1.61 -6.47
C ARG A 66 -9.98 -0.71 -5.24
N TYR A 67 -8.88 -0.07 -4.90
CA TYR A 67 -8.79 0.69 -3.65
C TYR A 67 -8.88 2.20 -3.89
N ARG A 68 -9.37 2.64 -5.05
CA ARG A 68 -9.35 4.05 -5.44
C ARG A 68 -9.95 5.00 -4.41
N LYS A 69 -11.03 4.58 -3.74
CA LYS A 69 -11.72 5.48 -2.82
C LYS A 69 -10.89 5.83 -1.59
N TYR A 70 -9.90 5.02 -1.26
CA TYR A 70 -9.00 5.30 -0.14
C TYR A 70 -7.83 6.18 -0.55
N PHE A 71 -7.62 6.35 -1.85
CA PHE A 71 -6.47 7.06 -2.41
C PHE A 71 -6.86 8.23 -3.30
N GLU A 72 -8.11 8.70 -3.24
CA GLU A 72 -8.56 9.79 -4.10
C GLU A 72 -7.75 11.07 -3.87
N ASP A 73 -7.45 11.38 -2.60
CA ASP A 73 -6.71 12.58 -2.23
C ASP A 73 -5.23 12.30 -1.95
N PHE A 74 -4.75 11.15 -2.37
CA PHE A 74 -3.39 10.72 -2.04
C PHE A 74 -2.39 11.46 -2.94
N GLU A 75 -1.66 12.40 -2.37
CA GLU A 75 -0.69 13.23 -3.12
C GLU A 75 0.67 13.28 -2.47
N SER A 76 0.82 12.80 -1.24
CA SER A 76 2.09 12.84 -0.52
C SER A 76 2.48 11.45 -0.04
N GLY A 77 3.69 11.34 0.48
CA GLY A 77 4.21 10.07 0.97
C GLY A 77 3.67 9.64 2.32
N THR A 78 2.78 10.42 2.94
CA THR A 78 2.25 10.04 4.24
C THR A 78 1.00 9.20 4.11
N GLY A 79 0.91 8.14 4.92
CA GLY A 79 -0.28 7.30 4.99
C GLY A 79 -1.16 7.61 6.18
N PHE A 80 -1.02 8.79 6.76
CA PHE A 80 -1.68 9.15 8.00
C PHE A 80 -3.20 8.97 7.95
N ASP A 81 -3.83 9.41 6.86
CA ASP A 81 -5.29 9.36 6.74
C ASP A 81 -5.81 8.00 6.28
N LEU A 82 -4.94 7.13 5.78
CA LEU A 82 -5.38 5.87 5.18
C LEU A 82 -6.00 4.92 6.19
N THR A 83 -5.42 4.81 7.38
CA THR A 83 -5.97 3.91 8.40
C THR A 83 -7.35 4.37 8.88
N GLY A 84 -7.56 5.68 8.96
CA GLY A 84 -8.86 6.22 9.30
C GLY A 84 -9.93 5.88 8.26
N LYS A 85 -9.59 6.08 6.98
CA LYS A 85 -10.49 5.73 5.89
C LYS A 85 -10.74 4.22 5.83
N LEU A 86 -9.71 3.43 6.12
CA LEU A 86 -9.80 1.98 6.08
C LEU A 86 -10.78 1.44 7.11
N ARG A 87 -10.91 2.10 8.27
CA ARG A 87 -11.83 1.69 9.32
C ARG A 87 -13.29 1.68 8.89
N SER A 88 -13.63 2.42 7.86
CA SER A 88 -15.00 2.44 7.33
C SER A 88 -15.38 1.13 6.65
N ASN A 89 -14.41 0.30 6.33
CA ASN A 89 -14.64 -1.02 5.71
C ASN A 89 -14.03 -2.08 6.62
N ARG A 90 -14.85 -2.63 7.50
CA ARG A 90 -14.41 -3.56 8.53
C ARG A 90 -13.68 -4.78 7.96
N LYS A 91 -14.22 -5.37 6.91
CA LYS A 91 -13.64 -6.57 6.33
C LYS A 91 -12.25 -6.29 5.75
N LEU A 92 -12.11 -5.19 5.03
CA LEU A 92 -10.84 -4.80 4.47
C LEU A 92 -9.84 -4.43 5.57
N PHE A 93 -10.32 -3.71 6.58
CA PHE A 93 -9.48 -3.35 7.74
C PHE A 93 -8.89 -4.60 8.38
N GLU A 94 -9.72 -5.61 8.62
CA GLU A 94 -9.27 -6.87 9.23
C GLU A 94 -8.29 -7.62 8.35
N ASN A 95 -8.52 -7.62 7.03
CA ASN A 95 -7.61 -8.27 6.09
C ASN A 95 -6.24 -7.58 6.04
N VAL A 96 -6.25 -6.26 6.03
CA VAL A 96 -5.01 -5.47 6.05
C VAL A 96 -4.25 -5.70 7.36
N ALA A 97 -4.98 -5.72 8.48
CA ALA A 97 -4.39 -5.99 9.78
C ALA A 97 -3.70 -7.34 9.82
N ARG A 98 -4.36 -8.36 9.30
CA ARG A 98 -3.80 -9.72 9.26
C ARG A 98 -2.52 -9.75 8.43
N ASP A 99 -2.54 -9.11 7.26
CA ASP A 99 -1.37 -9.08 6.39
C ASP A 99 -0.20 -8.33 7.05
N ALA A 100 -0.49 -7.26 7.78
CA ALA A 100 0.54 -6.51 8.49
C ALA A 100 1.18 -7.36 9.59
N HIS A 101 0.38 -8.08 10.37
CA HIS A 101 0.90 -8.96 11.41
C HIS A 101 1.74 -10.09 10.82
N LEU A 102 1.29 -10.68 9.71
CA LEU A 102 2.04 -11.75 9.05
C LEU A 102 3.38 -11.23 8.50
N ALA A 103 3.36 -10.05 7.91
CA ALA A 103 4.58 -9.46 7.36
C ALA A 103 5.60 -9.16 8.46
N LEU A 104 5.13 -8.65 9.60
CA LEU A 104 6.01 -8.37 10.73
C LEU A 104 6.57 -9.65 11.35
N LYS A 105 5.75 -10.70 11.43
CA LYS A 105 6.20 -12.00 11.90
C LYS A 105 7.28 -12.55 10.99
N PHE A 106 7.06 -12.50 9.69
CA PHE A 106 8.04 -12.95 8.70
C PHE A 106 9.35 -12.18 8.86
N LYS A 107 9.27 -10.87 9.01
CA LYS A 107 10.44 -10.02 9.19
C LYS A 107 11.25 -10.44 10.42
N ARG A 108 10.57 -10.68 11.56
CA ARG A 108 11.25 -11.11 12.78
C ARG A 108 11.97 -12.44 12.63
N GLU A 109 11.36 -13.35 11.89
CA GLU A 109 11.91 -14.71 11.72
C GLU A 109 13.09 -14.73 10.74
N HIS A 110 13.26 -13.71 9.92
CA HIS A 110 14.26 -13.69 8.87
C HIS A 110 15.28 -12.56 9.01
N GLU A 111 15.31 -11.93 10.18
CA GLU A 111 16.32 -10.90 10.47
C GLU A 111 17.65 -11.48 10.92
#